data_58dff505d8799b545a2ba07bc8b65cd1
#
_entry.id   58dff505d8799b545a2ba07bc8b65cd1
#
_cell.length_a   1.000
_cell.length_b   1.000
_cell.length_c   1.000
_cell.angle_alpha   90.00
_cell.angle_beta   90.00
_cell.angle_gamma   90.00
#
_symmetry.space_group_name_H-M   'P 1'
#
loop_
_entity.id
_entity.type
_entity.pdbx_description
1 polymer ?
#
loop_
_entity_poly.entity_id
_entity_poly.type
_entity_poly.pdbx_seq_one_letter_code
_entity_poly.pdbx_strand_id
1 'polypeptide(L)'
;MTALASLPLISLTAQTSGSEARRTSSRALVAYFSRSGNTRIVAGLIHRALGTELFEIRPARPYPEEYLETVEQARQERDRGYEPALEAKNPNMAGYDTVYLGFPIWGETTPPVIRSFLKAHDLSRKTLVPFVTHGGYGLGDSLSILASHAPQAQLRPGFSMQADQERQTMERVTGWLKQRTE
;
A
#
# COMPACT_ATOMS: atom_id res chain seq x y z
N MET A 1 -34.96 -24.42 74.81
CA MET A 1 -34.06 -25.19 73.89
C MET A 1 -34.27 -24.60 72.50
N THR A 2 -33.40 -23.71 72.11
CA THR A 2 -33.49 -22.99 70.81
C THR A 2 -32.40 -23.52 69.91
N ALA A 3 -32.78 -24.15 68.82
CA ALA A 3 -31.86 -24.67 67.83
C ALA A 3 -31.57 -23.60 66.76
N LEU A 4 -30.33 -23.17 66.66
CA LEU A 4 -29.84 -22.32 65.61
C LEU A 4 -29.51 -23.14 64.35
N ALA A 5 -30.22 -22.95 63.30
CA ALA A 5 -29.92 -23.55 62.00
C ALA A 5 -28.93 -22.65 61.23
N SER A 6 -27.75 -23.17 61.03
CA SER A 6 -26.70 -22.54 60.21
C SER A 6 -26.97 -22.84 58.73
N LEU A 7 -27.15 -21.78 57.91
CA LEU A 7 -27.24 -21.86 56.44
C LEU A 7 -25.80 -21.77 55.84
N PRO A 8 -25.43 -22.61 54.87
CA PRO A 8 -24.15 -22.45 54.19
C PRO A 8 -24.21 -21.32 53.16
N LEU A 9 -23.23 -20.41 53.24
CA LEU A 9 -22.98 -19.41 52.19
C LEU A 9 -22.43 -20.15 50.93
N ILE A 10 -23.22 -20.14 49.89
CA ILE A 10 -22.75 -20.58 48.56
C ILE A 10 -22.05 -19.35 47.95
N SER A 11 -20.70 -19.40 47.91
CA SER A 11 -19.92 -18.42 47.18
C SER A 11 -20.06 -18.70 45.68
N LEU A 12 -20.82 -17.85 45.00
CA LEU A 12 -20.95 -17.86 43.53
C LEU A 12 -19.71 -17.16 42.98
N THR A 13 -18.71 -17.94 42.61
CA THR A 13 -17.58 -17.45 41.82
C THR A 13 -18.06 -17.20 40.40
N ALA A 14 -18.29 -15.93 40.07
CA ALA A 14 -18.51 -15.49 38.68
C ALA A 14 -17.21 -15.72 37.90
N GLN A 15 -17.13 -16.80 37.14
CA GLN A 15 -16.14 -16.96 36.09
C GLN A 15 -16.49 -16.00 34.99
N THR A 16 -15.85 -14.82 34.99
CA THR A 16 -15.79 -13.97 33.82
C THR A 16 -14.96 -14.70 32.77
N SER A 17 -15.65 -15.48 31.94
CA SER A 17 -15.09 -15.95 30.67
C SER A 17 -14.89 -14.72 29.79
N GLY A 18 -13.78 -14.02 30.03
CA GLY A 18 -13.26 -13.08 29.09
C GLY A 18 -12.90 -13.86 27.83
N SER A 19 -13.81 -13.89 26.89
CA SER A 19 -13.48 -14.24 25.51
C SER A 19 -12.54 -13.13 25.03
N GLU A 20 -11.25 -13.25 25.37
CA GLU A 20 -10.21 -12.66 24.56
C GLU A 20 -10.33 -13.30 23.20
N ALA A 21 -11.17 -12.68 22.34
CA ALA A 21 -11.06 -12.86 20.93
C ALA A 21 -9.60 -12.54 20.60
N ARG A 22 -8.76 -13.58 20.55
CA ARG A 22 -7.40 -13.53 20.04
C ARG A 22 -7.55 -12.93 18.64
N ARG A 23 -7.45 -11.60 18.57
CA ARG A 23 -7.19 -10.91 17.30
C ARG A 23 -5.89 -11.52 16.84
N THR A 24 -5.99 -12.51 15.98
CA THR A 24 -4.88 -12.92 15.14
C THR A 24 -4.57 -11.67 14.36
N SER A 25 -3.64 -10.85 14.87
CA SER A 25 -3.11 -9.72 14.15
C SER A 25 -2.63 -10.32 12.84
N SER A 26 -3.39 -10.09 11.75
CA SER A 26 -2.98 -10.56 10.45
C SER A 26 -1.59 -9.96 10.25
N ARG A 27 -0.59 -10.79 10.04
CA ARG A 27 0.76 -10.35 9.75
C ARG A 27 0.73 -9.67 8.39
N ALA A 28 0.30 -8.44 8.38
CA ALA A 28 0.07 -7.67 7.18
C ALA A 28 1.01 -6.47 7.10
N LEU A 29 1.48 -6.22 5.90
CA LEU A 29 2.32 -5.09 5.53
C LEU A 29 1.55 -4.21 4.55
N VAL A 30 1.62 -2.90 4.73
CA VAL A 30 1.31 -1.92 3.68
C VAL A 30 2.63 -1.44 3.10
N ALA A 31 2.97 -1.90 1.91
CA ALA A 31 4.13 -1.43 1.15
C ALA A 31 3.65 -0.49 0.05
N TYR A 32 4.26 0.68 -0.10
CA TYR A 32 3.79 1.64 -1.10
C TYR A 32 4.92 2.49 -1.67
N PHE A 33 4.74 2.90 -2.92
CA PHE A 33 5.48 3.97 -3.57
C PHE A 33 4.56 5.16 -3.81
N SER A 34 5.04 6.37 -3.56
CA SER A 34 4.29 7.59 -3.79
C SER A 34 5.22 8.74 -4.14
N ARG A 35 5.03 9.38 -5.31
CA ARG A 35 5.78 10.59 -5.70
C ARG A 35 5.11 11.86 -5.15
N SER A 36 3.83 12.06 -5.48
CA SER A 36 3.07 13.28 -5.14
C SER A 36 2.33 13.22 -3.80
N GLY A 37 2.41 12.10 -3.06
CA GLY A 37 1.73 11.93 -1.78
C GLY A 37 0.36 11.25 -1.85
N ASN A 38 -0.29 11.15 -3.00
CA ASN A 38 -1.64 10.59 -3.12
C ASN A 38 -1.71 9.13 -2.64
N THR A 39 -0.81 8.28 -3.11
CA THR A 39 -0.75 6.87 -2.68
C THR A 39 -0.37 6.75 -1.20
N ARG A 40 0.50 7.64 -0.69
CA ARG A 40 0.88 7.69 0.74
C ARG A 40 -0.34 7.92 1.64
N ILE A 41 -1.27 8.80 1.24
CA ILE A 41 -2.51 9.07 2.01
C ILE A 41 -3.33 7.79 2.11
N VAL A 42 -3.55 7.08 1.00
CA VAL A 42 -4.30 5.81 0.99
C VAL A 42 -3.58 4.76 1.82
N ALA A 43 -2.26 4.63 1.68
CA ALA A 43 -1.45 3.70 2.47
C ALA A 43 -1.59 3.96 3.98
N GLY A 44 -1.53 5.23 4.39
CA GLY A 44 -1.72 5.62 5.80
C GLY A 44 -3.12 5.34 6.33
N LEU A 45 -4.15 5.44 5.50
CA LEU A 45 -5.53 5.06 5.89
C LEU A 45 -5.65 3.55 6.12
N ILE A 46 -5.13 2.74 5.19
CA ILE A 46 -5.13 1.26 5.32
C ILE A 46 -4.33 0.83 6.55
N HIS A 47 -3.13 1.38 6.72
CA HIS A 47 -2.28 1.12 7.88
C HIS A 47 -3.02 1.35 9.20
N ARG A 48 -3.65 2.52 9.38
CA ARG A 48 -4.39 2.84 10.60
C ARG A 48 -5.64 1.98 10.80
N ALA A 49 -6.37 1.70 9.71
CA ALA A 49 -7.60 0.92 9.78
C ALA A 49 -7.36 -0.55 10.17
N LEU A 50 -6.24 -1.13 9.71
CA LEU A 50 -5.93 -2.54 9.89
C LEU A 50 -4.85 -2.81 10.96
N GLY A 51 -4.20 -1.77 11.50
CA GLY A 51 -3.11 -1.91 12.46
C GLY A 51 -1.89 -2.64 11.88
N THR A 52 -1.58 -2.42 10.59
CA THR A 52 -0.49 -3.09 9.88
C THR A 52 0.86 -2.39 10.10
N GLU A 53 1.95 -3.00 9.67
CA GLU A 53 3.20 -2.26 9.44
C GLU A 53 3.13 -1.46 8.13
N LEU A 54 3.96 -0.42 8.02
CA LEU A 54 4.01 0.49 6.88
C LEU A 54 5.44 0.55 6.34
N PHE A 55 5.61 0.37 5.03
CA PHE A 55 6.90 0.41 4.36
C PHE A 55 6.83 1.27 3.09
N GLU A 56 7.61 2.35 3.05
CA GLU A 56 7.71 3.17 1.85
C GLU A 56 8.78 2.59 0.91
N ILE A 57 8.35 2.24 -0.29
CA ILE A 57 9.24 1.78 -1.36
C ILE A 57 9.88 3.02 -1.99
N ARG A 58 11.21 3.09 -1.97
CA ARG A 58 11.96 4.19 -2.56
C ARG A 58 12.99 3.68 -3.54
N PRO A 59 13.10 4.30 -4.73
CA PRO A 59 14.24 4.06 -5.60
C PRO A 59 15.51 4.67 -4.97
N ALA A 60 16.66 4.05 -5.17
CA ALA A 60 17.94 4.53 -4.67
C ALA A 60 18.31 5.92 -5.22
N ARG A 61 17.77 6.27 -6.38
CA ARG A 61 17.83 7.63 -6.95
C ARG A 61 16.39 8.12 -7.06
N PRO A 62 16.00 9.16 -6.33
CA PRO A 62 14.64 9.72 -6.41
C PRO A 62 14.30 10.14 -7.83
N TYR A 63 13.03 10.00 -8.19
CA TYR A 63 12.49 10.57 -9.41
C TYR A 63 12.51 12.11 -9.32
N PRO A 64 12.56 12.81 -10.46
CA PRO A 64 12.50 14.27 -10.48
C PRO A 64 11.26 14.82 -9.76
N GLU A 65 11.40 16.01 -9.18
CA GLU A 65 10.25 16.72 -8.58
C GLU A 65 9.33 17.25 -9.67
N GLU A 66 9.89 17.70 -10.78
CA GLU A 66 9.13 18.19 -11.92
C GLU A 66 8.32 17.10 -12.57
N TYR A 67 7.02 17.39 -12.75
CA TYR A 67 6.05 16.42 -13.28
C TYR A 67 6.43 15.88 -14.66
N LEU A 68 6.76 16.78 -15.61
CA LEU A 68 7.07 16.39 -16.99
C LEU A 68 8.38 15.60 -17.09
N GLU A 69 9.38 15.95 -16.30
CA GLU A 69 10.63 15.21 -16.22
C GLU A 69 10.40 13.79 -15.69
N THR A 70 9.56 13.65 -14.65
CA THR A 70 9.17 12.33 -14.14
C THR A 70 8.45 11.50 -15.19
N VAL A 71 7.51 12.10 -15.94
CA VAL A 71 6.78 11.42 -17.02
C VAL A 71 7.74 10.89 -18.08
N GLU A 72 8.69 11.73 -18.51
CA GLU A 72 9.67 11.35 -19.54
C GLU A 72 10.62 10.26 -19.04
N GLN A 73 11.15 10.39 -17.81
CA GLN A 73 11.99 9.36 -17.21
C GLN A 73 11.23 8.02 -17.09
N ALA A 74 10.01 8.05 -16.57
CA ALA A 74 9.18 6.85 -16.41
C ALA A 74 8.90 6.17 -17.76
N ARG A 75 8.66 6.96 -18.83
CA ARG A 75 8.49 6.45 -20.18
C ARG A 75 9.76 5.75 -20.66
N GLN A 76 10.92 6.39 -20.52
CA GLN A 76 12.21 5.82 -20.93
C GLN A 76 12.54 4.52 -20.17
N GLU A 77 12.31 4.49 -18.86
CA GLU A 77 12.52 3.31 -18.04
C GLU A 77 11.61 2.17 -18.46
N ARG A 78 10.32 2.45 -18.69
CA ARG A 78 9.36 1.47 -19.17
C ARG A 78 9.77 0.88 -20.52
N ASP A 79 10.09 1.75 -21.49
CA ASP A 79 10.40 1.35 -22.88
C ASP A 79 11.69 0.50 -22.95
N ARG A 80 12.61 0.69 -21.98
CA ARG A 80 13.85 -0.09 -21.85
C ARG A 80 13.72 -1.30 -20.93
N GLY A 81 12.57 -1.50 -20.28
CA GLY A 81 12.42 -2.53 -19.26
C GLY A 81 13.32 -2.31 -18.04
N TYR A 82 13.71 -1.06 -17.77
CA TYR A 82 14.61 -0.73 -16.67
C TYR A 82 13.90 -0.86 -15.32
N GLU A 83 14.58 -1.49 -14.37
CA GLU A 83 14.13 -1.68 -12.99
C GLU A 83 15.12 -0.94 -12.06
N PRO A 84 14.77 0.23 -11.52
CA PRO A 84 15.68 1.01 -10.69
C PRO A 84 16.04 0.28 -9.39
N ALA A 85 17.28 0.42 -8.93
CA ALA A 85 17.68 -0.10 -7.63
C ALA A 85 16.82 0.52 -6.51
N LEU A 86 16.51 -0.27 -5.50
CA LEU A 86 15.80 0.20 -4.31
C LEU A 86 16.78 0.81 -3.31
N GLU A 87 16.35 1.85 -2.59
CA GLU A 87 17.10 2.41 -1.45
C GLU A 87 17.26 1.36 -0.34
N ALA A 88 16.18 0.61 -0.05
CA ALA A 88 16.19 -0.45 0.94
C ALA A 88 15.20 -1.57 0.57
N LYS A 89 15.46 -2.77 1.11
CA LYS A 89 14.51 -3.88 1.11
C LYS A 89 13.82 -3.97 2.46
N ASN A 90 12.58 -4.46 2.49
CA ASN A 90 11.94 -4.78 3.76
C ASN A 90 12.59 -6.06 4.34
N PRO A 91 13.27 -5.97 5.50
CA PRO A 91 14.01 -7.11 6.05
C PRO A 91 13.08 -8.20 6.61
N ASN A 92 11.84 -7.88 6.92
CA ASN A 92 10.88 -8.76 7.58
C ASN A 92 9.84 -9.35 6.62
N MET A 93 10.07 -9.30 5.30
CA MET A 93 9.09 -9.75 4.30
C MET A 93 8.58 -11.17 4.58
N ALA A 94 9.43 -12.06 5.05
CA ALA A 94 9.03 -13.42 5.40
C ALA A 94 7.98 -13.50 6.52
N GLY A 95 7.93 -12.49 7.38
CA GLY A 95 7.00 -12.43 8.52
C GLY A 95 5.56 -12.08 8.17
N TYR A 96 5.27 -11.62 6.94
CA TYR A 96 3.93 -11.21 6.54
C TYR A 96 3.23 -12.29 5.71
N ASP A 97 1.93 -12.43 5.92
CA ASP A 97 1.05 -13.30 5.13
C ASP A 97 0.31 -12.51 4.05
N THR A 98 0.07 -11.22 4.31
CA THR A 98 -0.63 -10.31 3.40
C THR A 98 0.21 -9.06 3.15
N VAL A 99 0.34 -8.68 1.89
CA VAL A 99 0.99 -7.43 1.46
C VAL A 99 -0.04 -6.58 0.70
N TYR A 100 -0.40 -5.44 1.28
CA TYR A 100 -1.10 -4.37 0.58
C TYR A 100 -0.07 -3.57 -0.19
N LEU A 101 -0.12 -3.59 -1.52
CA LEU A 101 0.88 -2.95 -2.38
C LEU A 101 0.30 -1.74 -3.08
N GLY A 102 0.76 -0.56 -2.69
CA GLY A 102 0.29 0.74 -3.18
C GLY A 102 1.22 1.41 -4.17
N PHE A 103 0.67 1.96 -5.26
CA PHE A 103 1.46 2.70 -6.24
C PHE A 103 0.58 3.59 -7.13
N PRO A 104 1.14 4.67 -7.71
CA PRO A 104 0.47 5.42 -8.76
C PRO A 104 0.55 4.66 -10.09
N ILE A 105 -0.44 4.84 -10.96
CA ILE A 105 -0.36 4.37 -12.35
C ILE A 105 0.42 5.39 -13.18
N TRP A 106 1.48 4.93 -13.85
CA TRP A 106 2.32 5.74 -14.72
C TRP A 106 2.29 5.21 -16.16
N GLY A 107 1.72 6.01 -17.07
CA GLY A 107 1.60 5.59 -18.47
C GLY A 107 0.81 4.29 -18.63
N GLU A 108 -0.33 4.18 -17.93
CA GLU A 108 -1.24 3.04 -17.93
C GLU A 108 -0.66 1.73 -17.37
N THR A 109 0.48 1.80 -16.65
CA THR A 109 1.16 0.61 -16.12
C THR A 109 1.71 0.82 -14.72
N THR A 110 2.23 -0.26 -14.13
CA THR A 110 2.95 -0.27 -12.86
C THR A 110 4.30 0.45 -12.98
N PRO A 111 4.63 1.39 -12.07
CA PRO A 111 5.93 2.06 -12.06
C PRO A 111 7.11 1.07 -11.99
N PRO A 112 8.23 1.35 -12.68
CA PRO A 112 9.39 0.45 -12.69
C PRO A 112 9.92 0.09 -11.30
N VAL A 113 9.90 1.02 -10.35
CA VAL A 113 10.31 0.78 -8.95
C VAL A 113 9.48 -0.29 -8.24
N ILE A 114 8.22 -0.48 -8.62
CA ILE A 114 7.38 -1.56 -8.09
C ILE A 114 7.81 -2.91 -8.64
N ARG A 115 8.20 -2.99 -9.91
CA ARG A 115 8.78 -4.22 -10.50
C ARG A 115 10.05 -4.62 -9.74
N SER A 116 10.89 -3.64 -9.42
CA SER A 116 12.07 -3.85 -8.58
C SER A 116 11.72 -4.40 -7.19
N PHE A 117 10.67 -3.85 -6.56
CA PHE A 117 10.21 -4.34 -5.27
C PHE A 117 9.73 -5.79 -5.33
N LEU A 118 8.92 -6.15 -6.32
CA LEU A 118 8.42 -7.51 -6.51
C LEU A 118 9.57 -8.51 -6.72
N LYS A 119 10.57 -8.13 -7.50
CA LYS A 119 11.75 -8.96 -7.78
C LYS A 119 12.67 -9.11 -6.56
N ALA A 120 12.74 -8.08 -5.72
CA ALA A 120 13.65 -8.04 -4.57
C ALA A 120 13.14 -8.83 -3.36
N HIS A 121 11.86 -9.26 -3.35
CA HIS A 121 11.22 -9.92 -2.21
C HIS A 121 10.53 -11.21 -2.63
N ASP A 122 10.63 -12.24 -1.77
CA ASP A 122 9.86 -13.47 -1.95
C ASP A 122 8.41 -13.24 -1.49
N LEU A 123 7.51 -13.19 -2.46
CA LEU A 123 6.06 -13.07 -2.25
C LEU A 123 5.32 -14.39 -2.42
N SER A 124 6.03 -15.50 -2.52
CA SER A 124 5.42 -16.83 -2.67
C SER A 124 4.45 -17.13 -1.52
N ARG A 125 3.28 -17.62 -1.88
CA ARG A 125 2.19 -17.98 -0.96
C ARG A 125 1.60 -16.80 -0.14
N LYS A 126 2.03 -15.58 -0.39
CA LYS A 126 1.46 -14.38 0.25
C LYS A 126 0.23 -13.91 -0.50
N THR A 127 -0.72 -13.36 0.22
CA THR A 127 -1.83 -12.61 -0.37
C THR A 127 -1.33 -11.22 -0.78
N LEU A 128 -1.46 -10.87 -2.06
CA LEU A 128 -1.08 -9.57 -2.60
C LEU A 128 -2.34 -8.80 -2.96
N VAL A 129 -2.56 -7.66 -2.29
CA VAL A 129 -3.74 -6.80 -2.48
C VAL A 129 -3.26 -5.44 -3.02
N PRO A 130 -3.40 -5.16 -4.31
CA PRO A 130 -2.98 -3.87 -4.86
C PRO A 130 -3.95 -2.75 -4.50
N PHE A 131 -3.44 -1.54 -4.29
CA PHE A 131 -4.22 -0.32 -4.27
C PHE A 131 -3.50 0.75 -5.07
N VAL A 132 -4.24 1.39 -5.98
CA VAL A 132 -3.62 2.31 -6.93
C VAL A 132 -4.27 3.67 -6.92
N THR A 133 -3.47 4.69 -7.20
CA THR A 133 -3.94 6.04 -7.54
C THR A 133 -3.61 6.32 -9.00
N HIS A 134 -4.51 7.00 -9.72
CA HIS A 134 -4.35 7.22 -11.16
C HIS A 134 -4.94 8.55 -11.62
N GLY A 135 -4.51 9.03 -12.77
CA GLY A 135 -4.98 10.27 -13.40
C GLY A 135 -6.19 10.11 -14.33
N GLY A 136 -6.95 9.01 -14.21
CA GLY A 136 -8.13 8.75 -15.04
C GLY A 136 -8.12 7.41 -15.77
N TYR A 137 -6.99 6.70 -15.83
CA TYR A 137 -6.83 5.46 -16.60
C TYR A 137 -7.13 4.17 -15.82
N GLY A 138 -7.56 4.27 -14.55
CA GLY A 138 -7.82 3.10 -13.73
C GLY A 138 -6.55 2.29 -13.43
N LEU A 139 -6.70 0.98 -13.40
CA LEU A 139 -5.61 0.02 -13.11
C LEU A 139 -4.61 -0.17 -14.26
N GLY A 140 -4.99 0.19 -15.49
CA GLY A 140 -4.19 -0.13 -16.67
C GLY A 140 -3.87 -1.63 -16.75
N ASP A 141 -2.65 -1.97 -17.15
CA ASP A 141 -2.15 -3.35 -17.21
C ASP A 141 -1.52 -3.85 -15.90
N SER A 142 -1.62 -3.07 -14.80
CA SER A 142 -0.87 -3.32 -13.56
C SER A 142 -1.12 -4.71 -12.96
N LEU A 143 -2.34 -5.25 -13.05
CA LEU A 143 -2.62 -6.60 -12.53
C LEU A 143 -1.83 -7.67 -13.27
N SER A 144 -1.68 -7.54 -14.60
CA SER A 144 -0.87 -8.44 -15.42
C SER A 144 0.62 -8.35 -15.05
N ILE A 145 1.10 -7.14 -14.81
CA ILE A 145 2.48 -6.90 -14.38
C ILE A 145 2.73 -7.52 -12.99
N LEU A 146 1.81 -7.32 -12.04
CA LEU A 146 1.93 -7.93 -10.71
C LEU A 146 1.94 -9.46 -10.79
N ALA A 147 1.04 -10.05 -11.58
CA ALA A 147 0.96 -11.49 -11.76
C ALA A 147 2.24 -12.06 -12.42
N SER A 148 2.85 -11.36 -13.36
CA SER A 148 4.07 -11.81 -14.03
C SER A 148 5.31 -11.72 -13.15
N HIS A 149 5.39 -10.70 -12.26
CA HIS A 149 6.55 -10.50 -11.37
C HIS A 149 6.43 -11.20 -10.03
N ALA A 150 5.22 -11.61 -9.63
CA ALA A 150 4.96 -12.36 -8.41
C ALA A 150 4.01 -13.55 -8.70
N PRO A 151 4.40 -14.50 -9.58
CA PRO A 151 3.50 -15.55 -10.09
C PRO A 151 3.05 -16.55 -9.02
N GLN A 152 3.75 -16.64 -7.89
CA GLN A 152 3.42 -17.52 -6.78
C GLN A 152 2.65 -16.80 -5.65
N ALA A 153 2.39 -15.49 -5.79
CA ALA A 153 1.54 -14.75 -4.89
C ALA A 153 0.06 -14.97 -5.21
N GLN A 154 -0.79 -14.89 -4.19
CA GLN A 154 -2.24 -14.93 -4.37
C GLN A 154 -2.75 -13.49 -4.62
N LEU A 155 -2.76 -13.08 -5.88
CA LEU A 155 -3.26 -11.77 -6.26
C LEU A 155 -4.77 -11.68 -6.00
N ARG A 156 -5.19 -10.63 -5.27
CA ARG A 156 -6.60 -10.34 -4.96
C ARG A 156 -7.08 -9.11 -5.73
N PRO A 157 -8.39 -8.96 -5.90
CA PRO A 157 -8.95 -7.70 -6.39
C PRO A 157 -8.44 -6.53 -5.56
N GLY A 158 -8.06 -5.45 -6.25
CA GLY A 158 -7.47 -4.28 -5.63
C GLY A 158 -8.45 -3.11 -5.51
N PHE A 159 -7.97 -2.05 -4.86
CA PHE A 159 -8.64 -0.75 -4.79
C PHE A 159 -8.03 0.21 -5.81
N SER A 160 -8.85 1.05 -6.42
CA SER A 160 -8.41 2.04 -7.39
C SER A 160 -9.12 3.37 -7.11
N MET A 161 -8.34 4.46 -7.14
CA MET A 161 -8.85 5.80 -6.87
C MET A 161 -8.24 6.82 -7.83
N GLN A 162 -9.08 7.63 -8.44
CA GLN A 162 -8.60 8.77 -9.23
C GLN A 162 -8.04 9.86 -8.31
N ALA A 163 -6.82 10.32 -8.62
CA ALA A 163 -6.11 11.35 -7.86
C ALA A 163 -5.12 12.07 -8.77
N ASP A 164 -5.63 12.99 -9.59
CA ASP A 164 -4.86 13.74 -10.59
C ASP A 164 -4.66 15.23 -10.23
N GLN A 165 -4.80 15.57 -8.95
CA GLN A 165 -4.75 16.95 -8.46
C GLN A 165 -3.45 17.66 -8.84
N GLU A 166 -2.33 16.96 -8.89
CA GLU A 166 -1.04 17.57 -9.26
C GLU A 166 -1.08 18.10 -10.69
N ARG A 167 -1.51 17.29 -11.65
CA ARG A 167 -1.63 17.71 -13.05
C ARG A 167 -2.63 18.87 -13.20
N GLN A 168 -3.81 18.76 -12.61
CA GLN A 168 -4.82 19.81 -12.65
C GLN A 168 -4.31 21.12 -12.04
N THR A 169 -3.59 21.04 -10.92
CA THR A 169 -2.99 22.22 -10.27
C THR A 169 -1.95 22.86 -11.18
N MET A 170 -1.05 22.07 -11.77
CA MET A 170 -0.04 22.54 -12.71
C MET A 170 -0.69 23.26 -13.91
N GLU A 171 -1.69 22.66 -14.53
CA GLU A 171 -2.40 23.24 -15.67
C GLU A 171 -3.07 24.57 -15.32
N ARG A 172 -3.74 24.63 -14.16
CA ARG A 172 -4.41 25.86 -13.68
C ARG A 172 -3.42 26.96 -13.37
N VAL A 173 -2.33 26.64 -12.64
CA VAL A 173 -1.30 27.64 -12.29
C VAL A 173 -0.59 28.15 -13.54
N THR A 174 -0.22 27.27 -14.46
CA THR A 174 0.41 27.65 -15.73
C THR A 174 -0.51 28.53 -16.57
N GLY A 175 -1.80 28.20 -16.67
CA GLY A 175 -2.80 29.00 -17.36
C GLY A 175 -2.96 30.38 -16.73
N TRP A 176 -3.03 30.48 -15.41
CA TRP A 176 -3.13 31.72 -14.68
C TRP A 176 -1.88 32.63 -14.87
N LEU A 177 -0.67 32.02 -14.83
CA LEU A 177 0.56 32.79 -15.05
C LEU A 177 0.65 33.35 -16.46
N LYS A 178 0.23 32.61 -17.50
CA LYS A 178 0.21 33.07 -18.89
C LYS A 178 -0.67 34.30 -19.06
N GLN A 179 -1.86 34.36 -18.42
CA GLN A 179 -2.78 35.50 -18.48
C GLN A 179 -2.21 36.77 -17.84
N ARG A 180 -1.15 36.70 -17.04
CA ARG A 180 -0.53 37.85 -16.37
C ARG A 180 0.68 38.41 -17.14
N THR A 181 1.15 37.72 -18.15
CA THR A 181 2.30 38.09 -19.00
C THR A 181 1.88 38.70 -20.35
N GLU A 182 0.59 38.74 -20.65
CA GLU A 182 -0.05 39.49 -21.73
C GLU A 182 -0.57 40.84 -21.18
#